data_e045608b6feeb574a6d4676e12e2a8a8
#
_entry.id   e045608b6feeb574a6d4676e12e2a8a8
#
_cell.length_a   1.000
_cell.length_b   1.000
_cell.length_c   1.000
_cell.angle_alpha   90.00
_cell.angle_beta   90.00
_cell.angle_gamma   90.00
#
_symmetry.space_group_name_H-M   'P 1'
#
loop_
_entity.id
_entity.type
_entity.pdbx_description
1 polymer ?
#
loop_
_entity_poly.entity_id
_entity_poly.type
_entity_poly.pdbx_seq_one_letter_code
_entity_poly.pdbx_strand_id
1 'polypeptide(L)'
;MKAQDKVRGTFLRWLPVISLTFSTFIFNTSEFIPIGLLTDIANDFSITESKAGLLITVYAWVVALASLPLMLAFSKTENKKLLLSVVALFIASHIVSGVSSGYYMLMLSRVGVACAHAIFWSIVTPLAVRVAPEGKRSLALSLIITGSSVAMIVGLPLGRAIGLMVGWRTTFLIIAAVSAIIFMFLAVALPKMPSDNDVSFKSLPTLLKSPALRCIYVLTIVAITGHYTAYSYIEPFLGQIAGLSDGWITMVLSAFGVVGIIGSWFFSRYYDRHNLAFIRFALLGICTFVLLLRPAAFNPACIIIVCILWGLAINSYNLAFQSEIIQIAPHGTAIAMSIYSGIYNVGIGAGALVGGTVCANAGVASVGYVGGIIAAVAAFYCLTRFIPVLTMHVSD
;
A
#
# COMPACT_ATOMS: atom_id res chain seq x y z
N MET A 1 25.94 36.16 -5.49
CA MET A 1 24.80 36.61 -4.67
C MET A 1 23.46 36.36 -5.38
N LYS A 2 23.14 36.96 -6.53
CA LYS A 2 21.83 36.78 -7.21
C LYS A 2 21.43 35.33 -7.57
N ALA A 3 22.36 34.44 -7.93
CA ALA A 3 22.07 33.05 -8.26
C ALA A 3 21.73 32.22 -7.01
N GLN A 4 22.42 32.45 -5.90
CA GLN A 4 22.13 31.77 -4.62
C GLN A 4 20.75 32.17 -4.04
N ASP A 5 20.37 33.46 -4.17
CA ASP A 5 19.07 33.96 -3.74
C ASP A 5 17.92 33.37 -4.59
N LYS A 6 18.15 33.19 -5.89
CA LYS A 6 17.18 32.58 -6.80
C LYS A 6 16.99 31.08 -6.49
N VAL A 7 18.06 30.35 -6.20
CA VAL A 7 18.00 28.92 -5.82
C VAL A 7 17.31 28.76 -4.47
N ARG A 8 17.65 29.61 -3.48
CA ARG A 8 17.00 29.61 -2.16
C ARG A 8 15.50 29.92 -2.26
N GLY A 9 15.11 30.89 -3.08
CA GLY A 9 13.71 31.22 -3.32
C GLY A 9 12.95 30.09 -4.01
N THR A 10 13.57 29.37 -4.94
CA THR A 10 12.99 28.21 -5.61
C THR A 10 12.82 27.03 -4.63
N PHE A 11 13.82 26.72 -3.83
CA PHE A 11 13.77 25.65 -2.84
C PHE A 11 12.66 25.88 -1.80
N LEU A 12 12.53 27.09 -1.26
CA LEU A 12 11.50 27.43 -0.30
C LEU A 12 10.07 27.24 -0.86
N ARG A 13 9.88 27.49 -2.15
CA ARG A 13 8.58 27.26 -2.82
C ARG A 13 8.23 25.77 -2.96
N TRP A 14 9.22 24.88 -3.06
CA TRP A 14 9.02 23.45 -3.17
C TRP A 14 9.00 22.73 -1.81
N LEU A 15 9.43 23.38 -0.74
CA LEU A 15 9.53 22.78 0.58
C LEU A 15 8.21 22.14 1.08
N PRO A 16 7.01 22.74 0.87
CA PRO A 16 5.75 22.11 1.22
C PRO A 16 5.53 20.77 0.48
N VAL A 17 5.73 20.74 -0.84
CA VAL A 17 5.55 19.54 -1.67
C VAL A 17 6.57 18.47 -1.28
N ILE A 18 7.82 18.84 -1.10
CA ILE A 18 8.90 17.93 -0.68
C ILE A 18 8.57 17.31 0.68
N SER A 19 8.10 18.09 1.64
CA SER A 19 7.70 17.61 2.97
C SER A 19 6.53 16.63 2.89
N LEU A 20 5.54 16.89 2.02
CA LEU A 20 4.42 15.98 1.75
C LEU A 20 4.90 14.68 1.08
N THR A 21 5.88 14.76 0.16
CA THR A 21 6.48 13.58 -0.48
C THR A 21 7.19 12.68 0.54
N PHE A 22 7.98 13.26 1.45
CA PHE A 22 8.60 12.51 2.53
C PHE A 22 7.57 11.95 3.52
N SER A 23 6.48 12.67 3.77
CA SER A 23 5.36 12.14 4.56
C SER A 23 4.76 10.91 3.89
N THR A 24 4.53 10.95 2.58
CA THR A 24 4.00 9.80 1.82
C THR A 24 4.97 8.61 1.89
N PHE A 25 6.26 8.85 1.76
CA PHE A 25 7.28 7.81 1.92
C PHE A 25 7.21 7.14 3.29
N ILE A 26 7.20 7.91 4.38
CA ILE A 26 7.25 7.34 5.73
C ILE A 26 5.95 6.64 6.13
N PHE A 27 4.78 7.16 5.70
CA PHE A 27 3.49 6.54 5.94
C PHE A 27 3.40 5.17 5.25
N ASN A 28 3.78 5.07 3.98
CA ASN A 28 3.81 3.79 3.26
C ASN A 28 4.83 2.82 3.83
N THR A 29 6.03 3.30 4.17
CA THR A 29 7.06 2.47 4.81
C THR A 29 6.51 1.83 6.08
N SER A 30 5.85 2.61 6.94
CA SER A 30 5.25 2.13 8.20
C SER A 30 4.17 1.07 8.00
N GLU A 31 3.40 1.17 6.92
CA GLU A 31 2.31 0.24 6.62
C GLU A 31 2.83 -1.20 6.47
N PHE A 32 3.91 -1.38 5.72
CA PHE A 32 4.41 -2.68 5.32
C PHE A 32 5.50 -3.28 6.24
N ILE A 33 6.09 -2.49 7.13
CA ILE A 33 7.14 -2.97 8.05
C ILE A 33 6.75 -4.23 8.84
N PRO A 34 5.52 -4.38 9.39
CA PRO A 34 5.15 -5.59 10.12
C PRO A 34 5.24 -6.87 9.27
N ILE A 35 5.10 -6.79 7.94
CA ILE A 35 5.25 -7.94 7.04
C ILE A 35 6.72 -8.42 7.02
N GLY A 36 7.66 -7.48 7.01
CA GLY A 36 9.09 -7.79 6.98
C GLY A 36 9.68 -8.19 8.33
N LEU A 37 8.99 -7.95 9.44
CA LEU A 37 9.43 -8.22 10.82
C LEU A 37 8.45 -9.12 11.58
N LEU A 38 7.65 -9.90 10.85
CA LEU A 38 6.55 -10.68 11.42
C LEU A 38 7.07 -11.72 12.42
N THR A 39 8.09 -12.47 12.03
CA THR A 39 8.73 -13.50 12.87
C THR A 39 9.41 -12.89 14.10
N ASP A 40 10.10 -11.75 13.95
CA ASP A 40 10.77 -11.07 15.06
C ASP A 40 9.75 -10.60 16.11
N ILE A 41 8.63 -10.01 15.67
CA ILE A 41 7.53 -9.57 16.55
C ILE A 41 6.87 -10.77 17.25
N ALA A 42 6.64 -11.87 16.51
CA ALA A 42 6.03 -13.08 17.05
C ALA A 42 6.91 -13.70 18.14
N ASN A 43 8.21 -13.85 17.87
CA ASN A 43 9.17 -14.41 18.80
C ASN A 43 9.32 -13.58 20.07
N ASP A 44 9.42 -12.26 19.94
CA ASP A 44 9.63 -11.35 21.08
C ASP A 44 8.44 -11.36 22.06
N PHE A 45 7.21 -11.49 21.54
CA PHE A 45 6.02 -11.62 22.38
C PHE A 45 5.64 -13.08 22.71
N SER A 46 6.42 -14.07 22.26
CA SER A 46 6.12 -15.50 22.42
C SER A 46 4.71 -15.86 21.93
N ILE A 47 4.33 -15.34 20.76
CA ILE A 47 3.06 -15.61 20.09
C ILE A 47 3.30 -16.27 18.73
N THR A 48 2.24 -16.81 18.14
CA THR A 48 2.30 -17.37 16.78
C THR A 48 2.36 -16.26 15.72
N GLU A 49 2.97 -16.56 14.55
CA GLU A 49 2.94 -15.63 13.40
C GLU A 49 1.51 -15.33 12.96
N SER A 50 0.59 -16.28 13.08
CA SER A 50 -0.85 -16.07 12.84
C SER A 50 -1.40 -14.94 13.72
N LYS A 51 -1.06 -14.94 15.03
CA LYS A 51 -1.49 -13.88 15.96
C LYS A 51 -0.79 -12.56 15.66
N ALA A 52 0.49 -12.59 15.29
CA ALA A 52 1.22 -11.39 14.86
C ALA A 52 0.61 -10.82 13.57
N GLY A 53 0.18 -11.65 12.63
CA GLY A 53 -0.48 -11.25 11.38
C GLY A 53 -1.78 -10.46 11.57
N LEU A 54 -2.46 -10.59 12.72
CA LEU A 54 -3.61 -9.74 13.05
C LEU A 54 -3.26 -8.25 13.14
N LEU A 55 -1.99 -7.89 13.36
CA LEU A 55 -1.53 -6.49 13.28
C LEU A 55 -1.75 -5.92 11.89
N ILE A 56 -1.60 -6.73 10.84
CA ILE A 56 -1.83 -6.35 9.43
C ILE A 56 -3.33 -6.30 9.16
N THR A 57 -4.07 -7.33 9.59
CA THR A 57 -5.53 -7.44 9.42
C THR A 57 -6.25 -6.24 10.02
N VAL A 58 -6.02 -6.00 11.33
CA VAL A 58 -6.71 -4.92 12.07
C VAL A 58 -6.33 -3.56 11.49
N TYR A 59 -5.06 -3.35 11.18
CA TYR A 59 -4.61 -2.12 10.55
C TYR A 59 -5.36 -1.84 9.23
N ALA A 60 -5.37 -2.79 8.30
CA ALA A 60 -5.99 -2.63 6.99
C ALA A 60 -7.51 -2.40 7.11
N TRP A 61 -8.19 -3.13 7.99
CA TRP A 61 -9.62 -2.95 8.18
C TRP A 61 -9.97 -1.64 8.89
N VAL A 62 -9.14 -1.17 9.82
CA VAL A 62 -9.32 0.16 10.41
C VAL A 62 -9.14 1.23 9.33
N VAL A 63 -8.12 1.14 8.46
CA VAL A 63 -7.97 2.06 7.33
C VAL A 63 -9.20 2.04 6.44
N ALA A 64 -9.67 0.85 6.04
CA ALA A 64 -10.83 0.71 5.15
C ALA A 64 -12.12 1.30 5.75
N LEU A 65 -12.41 0.99 7.01
CA LEU A 65 -13.65 1.38 7.67
C LEU A 65 -13.63 2.81 8.22
N ALA A 66 -12.46 3.29 8.64
CA ALA A 66 -12.32 4.60 9.27
C ALA A 66 -12.11 5.75 8.28
N SER A 67 -11.63 5.48 7.04
CA SER A 67 -11.30 6.53 6.08
C SER A 67 -12.46 7.49 5.83
N LEU A 68 -13.64 6.98 5.49
CA LEU A 68 -14.80 7.82 5.21
C LEU A 68 -15.37 8.48 6.47
N PRO A 69 -15.64 7.77 7.59
CA PRO A 69 -16.13 8.39 8.81
C PRO A 69 -15.21 9.48 9.37
N LEU A 70 -13.90 9.22 9.43
CA LEU A 70 -12.95 10.20 9.94
C LEU A 70 -12.83 11.41 9.01
N MET A 71 -12.81 11.20 7.70
CA MET A 71 -12.79 12.30 6.73
C MET A 71 -14.03 13.19 6.88
N LEU A 72 -15.22 12.62 7.08
CA LEU A 72 -16.45 13.38 7.32
C LEU A 72 -16.41 14.13 8.67
N ALA A 73 -15.96 13.47 9.74
CA ALA A 73 -15.87 14.07 11.07
C ALA A 73 -14.94 15.30 11.08
N PHE A 74 -13.84 15.25 10.35
CA PHE A 74 -12.84 16.31 10.29
C PHE A 74 -12.93 17.21 9.04
N SER A 75 -13.97 17.05 8.23
CA SER A 75 -14.13 17.77 6.96
C SER A 75 -14.13 19.31 7.10
N LYS A 76 -14.58 19.85 8.23
CA LYS A 76 -14.59 21.30 8.53
C LYS A 76 -13.27 21.82 9.12
N THR A 77 -12.32 20.94 9.42
CA THR A 77 -11.05 21.32 10.03
C THR A 77 -10.13 21.94 8.99
N GLU A 78 -9.44 23.01 9.36
CA GLU A 78 -8.42 23.64 8.50
C GLU A 78 -7.35 22.60 8.12
N ASN A 79 -7.04 22.53 6.82
CA ASN A 79 -6.23 21.43 6.24
C ASN A 79 -4.82 21.31 6.83
N LYS A 80 -4.15 22.43 7.14
CA LYS A 80 -2.84 22.39 7.82
C LYS A 80 -2.94 21.81 9.22
N LYS A 81 -3.94 22.26 10.00
CA LYS A 81 -4.18 21.74 11.36
C LYS A 81 -4.50 20.26 11.32
N LEU A 82 -5.37 19.84 10.39
CA LEU A 82 -5.74 18.44 10.23
C LEU A 82 -4.50 17.58 9.91
N LEU A 83 -3.69 17.98 8.92
CA LEU A 83 -2.49 17.24 8.57
C LEU A 83 -1.50 17.16 9.73
N LEU A 84 -1.24 18.27 10.43
CA LEU A 84 -0.35 18.28 11.59
C LEU A 84 -0.87 17.39 12.72
N SER A 85 -2.19 17.40 13.01
CA SER A 85 -2.80 16.49 13.99
C SER A 85 -2.64 15.02 13.59
N VAL A 86 -2.82 14.71 12.31
CA VAL A 86 -2.63 13.36 11.76
C VAL A 86 -1.18 12.89 11.91
N VAL A 87 -0.22 13.74 11.55
CA VAL A 87 1.21 13.39 11.70
C VAL A 87 1.60 13.29 13.18
N ALA A 88 1.04 14.13 14.06
CA ALA A 88 1.26 14.02 15.50
C ALA A 88 0.70 12.70 16.07
N LEU A 89 -0.50 12.29 15.66
CA LEU A 89 -1.08 10.99 16.02
C LEU A 89 -0.20 9.85 15.52
N PHE A 90 0.29 9.94 14.29
CA PHE A 90 1.20 8.96 13.69
C PHE A 90 2.50 8.83 14.51
N ILE A 91 3.13 9.94 14.89
CA ILE A 91 4.33 9.98 15.74
C ILE A 91 4.05 9.34 17.10
N ALA A 92 2.99 9.78 17.79
CA ALA A 92 2.61 9.25 19.11
C ALA A 92 2.38 7.74 19.05
N SER A 93 1.65 7.27 18.02
CA SER A 93 1.39 5.85 17.81
C SER A 93 2.67 5.05 17.57
N HIS A 94 3.65 5.59 16.82
CA HIS A 94 4.93 4.92 16.60
C HIS A 94 5.82 4.90 17.85
N ILE A 95 5.78 5.95 18.67
CA ILE A 95 6.44 5.94 19.99
C ILE A 95 5.83 4.82 20.85
N VAL A 96 4.48 4.72 20.90
CA VAL A 96 3.82 3.62 21.64
C VAL A 96 4.19 2.25 21.06
N SER A 97 4.31 2.12 19.73
CA SER A 97 4.80 0.88 19.11
C SER A 97 6.20 0.52 19.59
N GLY A 98 7.11 1.50 19.60
CA GLY A 98 8.52 1.29 19.97
C GLY A 98 8.76 1.01 21.44
N VAL A 99 7.87 1.48 22.33
CA VAL A 99 7.96 1.21 23.78
C VAL A 99 6.98 0.13 24.25
N SER A 100 6.32 -0.58 23.31
CA SER A 100 5.32 -1.59 23.66
C SER A 100 5.92 -2.74 24.44
N SER A 101 5.38 -2.98 25.64
CA SER A 101 5.76 -4.10 26.51
C SER A 101 4.93 -5.37 26.28
N GLY A 102 3.87 -5.28 25.47
CA GLY A 102 2.99 -6.40 25.14
C GLY A 102 2.26 -6.23 23.83
N TYR A 103 1.79 -7.35 23.29
CA TYR A 103 1.10 -7.44 22.01
C TYR A 103 -0.11 -6.52 21.87
N TYR A 104 -0.96 -6.41 22.90
CA TYR A 104 -2.16 -5.57 22.85
C TYR A 104 -1.83 -4.07 22.81
N MET A 105 -0.74 -3.66 23.46
CA MET A 105 -0.26 -2.29 23.39
C MET A 105 0.25 -1.96 21.97
N LEU A 106 0.97 -2.91 21.34
CA LEU A 106 1.38 -2.80 19.96
C LEU A 106 0.13 -2.74 19.02
N MET A 107 -0.86 -3.60 19.24
CA MET A 107 -2.10 -3.60 18.46
C MET A 107 -2.83 -2.26 18.56
N LEU A 108 -2.97 -1.70 19.75
CA LEU A 108 -3.61 -0.40 19.95
C LEU A 108 -2.86 0.72 19.22
N SER A 109 -1.53 0.68 19.27
CA SER A 109 -0.70 1.65 18.54
C SER A 109 -0.89 1.52 17.02
N ARG A 110 -1.03 0.30 16.49
CA ARG A 110 -1.32 0.07 15.07
C ARG A 110 -2.70 0.61 14.65
N VAL A 111 -3.70 0.53 15.53
CA VAL A 111 -5.00 1.20 15.29
C VAL A 111 -4.84 2.72 15.18
N GLY A 112 -4.03 3.33 16.06
CA GLY A 112 -3.74 4.77 15.98
C GLY A 112 -3.01 5.14 14.67
N VAL A 113 -2.02 4.35 14.26
CA VAL A 113 -1.34 4.52 12.96
C VAL A 113 -2.34 4.41 11.81
N ALA A 114 -3.24 3.42 11.85
CA ALA A 114 -4.24 3.20 10.81
C ALA A 114 -5.24 4.36 10.69
N CYS A 115 -5.69 4.93 11.81
CA CYS A 115 -6.54 6.13 11.81
C CYS A 115 -5.82 7.34 11.21
N ALA A 116 -4.55 7.55 11.55
CA ALA A 116 -3.74 8.59 10.95
C ALA A 116 -3.58 8.38 9.43
N HIS A 117 -3.31 7.15 9.01
CA HIS A 117 -3.16 6.76 7.61
C HIS A 117 -4.45 6.99 6.80
N ALA A 118 -5.60 6.62 7.36
CA ALA A 118 -6.91 6.78 6.74
C ALA A 118 -7.23 8.24 6.37
N ILE A 119 -6.91 9.19 7.28
CA ILE A 119 -7.10 10.62 7.02
C ILE A 119 -6.01 11.15 6.08
N PHE A 120 -4.75 10.74 6.29
CA PHE A 120 -3.59 11.22 5.51
C PHE A 120 -3.81 11.06 4.01
N TRP A 121 -4.19 9.87 3.55
CA TRP A 121 -4.41 9.60 2.12
C TRP A 121 -5.58 10.38 1.53
N SER A 122 -6.54 10.75 2.34
CA SER A 122 -7.67 11.55 1.87
C SER A 122 -7.28 13.01 1.58
N ILE A 123 -6.22 13.53 2.24
CA ILE A 123 -5.86 14.95 2.16
C ILE A 123 -4.52 15.24 1.47
N VAL A 124 -3.58 14.30 1.45
CA VAL A 124 -2.19 14.56 0.98
C VAL A 124 -2.14 15.00 -0.47
N THR A 125 -2.90 14.32 -1.35
CA THR A 125 -2.91 14.63 -2.78
C THR A 125 -3.53 15.99 -3.11
N PRO A 126 -4.74 16.34 -2.61
CA PRO A 126 -5.28 17.69 -2.75
C PRO A 126 -4.35 18.77 -2.19
N LEU A 127 -3.75 18.54 -1.02
CA LEU A 127 -2.81 19.49 -0.43
C LEU A 127 -1.58 19.73 -1.31
N ALA A 128 -0.99 18.67 -1.85
CA ALA A 128 0.15 18.78 -2.74
C ALA A 128 -0.14 19.63 -3.98
N VAL A 129 -1.33 19.48 -4.55
CA VAL A 129 -1.79 20.29 -5.71
C VAL A 129 -1.95 21.77 -5.32
N ARG A 130 -2.49 22.05 -4.14
CA ARG A 130 -2.75 23.42 -3.66
C ARG A 130 -1.47 24.18 -3.33
N VAL A 131 -0.46 23.51 -2.77
CA VAL A 131 0.81 24.13 -2.39
C VAL A 131 1.87 24.09 -3.51
N ALA A 132 1.54 23.48 -4.64
CA ALA A 132 2.43 23.42 -5.79
C ALA A 132 2.70 24.82 -6.36
N PRO A 133 3.95 25.12 -6.78
CA PRO A 133 4.24 26.34 -7.53
C PRO A 133 3.35 26.45 -8.78
N GLU A 134 3.06 27.67 -9.22
CA GLU A 134 2.22 27.95 -10.39
C GLU A 134 2.68 27.15 -11.61
N GLY A 135 1.73 26.52 -12.32
CA GLY A 135 2.00 25.69 -13.50
C GLY A 135 2.69 24.35 -13.22
N LYS A 136 2.91 23.95 -11.95
CA LYS A 136 3.66 22.74 -11.58
C LYS A 136 2.83 21.68 -10.84
N ARG A 137 1.51 21.74 -10.96
CA ARG A 137 0.58 20.80 -10.28
C ARG A 137 0.86 19.33 -10.61
N SER A 138 1.08 19.01 -11.90
CA SER A 138 1.40 17.66 -12.35
C SER A 138 2.71 17.14 -11.75
N LEU A 139 3.73 18.01 -11.62
CA LEU A 139 4.99 17.63 -10.98
C LEU A 139 4.83 17.37 -9.47
N ALA A 140 4.00 18.15 -8.78
CA ALA A 140 3.71 17.92 -7.37
C ALA A 140 3.01 16.56 -7.17
N LEU A 141 2.03 16.22 -8.00
CA LEU A 141 1.39 14.90 -7.99
C LEU A 141 2.39 13.78 -8.25
N SER A 142 3.26 13.94 -9.24
CA SER A 142 4.31 12.97 -9.54
C SER A 142 5.24 12.75 -8.37
N LEU A 143 5.60 13.77 -7.61
CA LEU A 143 6.44 13.65 -6.41
C LEU A 143 5.75 12.85 -5.31
N ILE A 144 4.45 13.04 -5.08
CA ILE A 144 3.68 12.23 -4.11
C ILE A 144 3.68 10.75 -4.52
N ILE A 145 3.42 10.45 -5.79
CA ILE A 145 3.46 9.09 -6.32
C ILE A 145 4.87 8.50 -6.21
N THR A 146 5.90 9.30 -6.50
CA THR A 146 7.30 8.87 -6.34
C THR A 146 7.62 8.53 -4.89
N GLY A 147 7.15 9.35 -3.91
CA GLY A 147 7.31 9.05 -2.49
C GLY A 147 6.74 7.68 -2.10
N SER A 148 5.52 7.36 -2.59
CA SER A 148 4.91 6.04 -2.43
C SER A 148 5.74 4.93 -3.07
N SER A 149 6.17 5.13 -4.32
CA SER A 149 6.93 4.11 -5.06
C SER A 149 8.27 3.82 -4.42
N VAL A 150 8.97 4.86 -3.97
CA VAL A 150 10.26 4.71 -3.26
C VAL A 150 10.07 4.00 -1.92
N ALA A 151 8.96 4.23 -1.21
CA ALA A 151 8.65 3.51 0.02
C ALA A 151 8.46 2.00 -0.22
N MET A 152 7.80 1.63 -1.30
CA MET A 152 7.63 0.23 -1.69
C MET A 152 8.97 -0.45 -2.03
N ILE A 153 9.89 0.28 -2.66
CA ILE A 153 11.18 -0.25 -3.11
C ILE A 153 12.20 -0.33 -1.97
N VAL A 154 12.26 0.70 -1.14
CA VAL A 154 13.32 0.90 -0.15
C VAL A 154 12.79 0.80 1.27
N GLY A 155 11.56 1.26 1.52
CA GLY A 155 11.00 1.42 2.86
C GLY A 155 10.88 0.09 3.63
N LEU A 156 10.23 -0.92 3.05
CA LEU A 156 10.09 -2.23 3.68
C LEU A 156 11.44 -2.93 3.89
N PRO A 157 12.32 -3.04 2.87
CA PRO A 157 13.64 -3.66 3.06
C PRO A 157 14.53 -2.92 4.05
N LEU A 158 14.54 -1.58 3.99
CA LEU A 158 15.30 -0.76 4.93
C LEU A 158 14.79 -0.94 6.37
N GLY A 159 13.46 -0.92 6.54
CA GLY A 159 12.84 -1.15 7.84
C GLY A 159 13.15 -2.53 8.40
N ARG A 160 13.16 -3.58 7.55
CA ARG A 160 13.60 -4.92 7.93
C ARG A 160 15.08 -4.95 8.31
N ALA A 161 15.96 -4.38 7.49
CA ALA A 161 17.40 -4.35 7.78
C ALA A 161 17.70 -3.64 9.11
N ILE A 162 17.06 -2.51 9.37
CA ILE A 162 17.16 -1.81 10.67
C ILE A 162 16.64 -2.71 11.80
N GLY A 163 15.48 -3.35 11.61
CA GLY A 163 14.88 -4.22 12.61
C GLY A 163 15.76 -5.40 12.99
N LEU A 164 16.42 -6.02 12.03
CA LEU A 164 17.38 -7.11 12.26
C LEU A 164 18.65 -6.64 12.98
N MET A 165 19.11 -5.39 12.72
CA MET A 165 20.34 -4.85 13.32
C MET A 165 20.14 -4.34 14.74
N VAL A 166 19.02 -3.64 15.01
CA VAL A 166 18.81 -2.89 16.26
C VAL A 166 17.46 -3.20 16.94
N GLY A 167 16.75 -4.19 16.43
CA GLY A 167 15.44 -4.63 16.92
C GLY A 167 14.25 -3.88 16.31
N TRP A 168 13.14 -4.58 16.19
CA TRP A 168 11.91 -4.06 15.57
C TRP A 168 11.32 -2.85 16.30
N ARG A 169 11.44 -2.77 17.63
CA ARG A 169 11.00 -1.59 18.41
C ARG A 169 11.74 -0.32 18.01
N THR A 170 13.06 -0.43 17.84
CA THR A 170 13.91 0.69 17.41
C THR A 170 13.52 1.16 16.02
N THR A 171 13.12 0.26 15.12
CA THR A 171 12.60 0.64 13.80
C THR A 171 11.39 1.57 13.90
N PHE A 172 10.43 1.27 14.78
CA PHE A 172 9.28 2.16 14.99
C PHE A 172 9.67 3.49 15.64
N LEU A 173 10.64 3.51 16.55
CA LEU A 173 11.16 4.76 17.12
C LEU A 173 11.88 5.61 16.07
N ILE A 174 12.62 5.01 15.14
CA ILE A 174 13.25 5.72 14.01
C ILE A 174 12.18 6.32 13.11
N ILE A 175 11.08 5.59 12.81
CA ILE A 175 9.95 6.13 12.06
C ILE A 175 9.36 7.34 12.79
N ALA A 176 9.15 7.25 14.11
CA ALA A 176 8.65 8.36 14.91
C ALA A 176 9.58 9.58 14.84
N ALA A 177 10.89 9.37 14.97
CA ALA A 177 11.90 10.44 14.92
C ALA A 177 11.94 11.13 13.54
N VAL A 178 11.96 10.34 12.44
CA VAL A 178 11.91 10.87 11.07
C VAL A 178 10.61 11.64 10.84
N SER A 179 9.48 11.09 11.31
CA SER A 179 8.17 11.76 11.21
C SER A 179 8.11 13.05 12.01
N ALA A 180 8.79 13.13 13.16
CA ALA A 180 8.89 14.38 13.94
C ALA A 180 9.70 15.46 13.20
N ILE A 181 10.77 15.08 12.49
CA ILE A 181 11.51 16.00 11.63
C ILE A 181 10.60 16.49 10.49
N ILE A 182 9.89 15.58 9.83
CA ILE A 182 8.93 15.94 8.75
C ILE A 182 7.83 16.85 9.30
N PHE A 183 7.30 16.57 10.49
CA PHE A 183 6.31 17.41 11.16
C PHE A 183 6.80 18.87 11.33
N MET A 184 8.04 19.07 11.76
CA MET A 184 8.63 20.40 11.89
C MET A 184 8.69 21.14 10.55
N PHE A 185 9.11 20.45 9.49
CA PHE A 185 9.11 21.04 8.14
C PHE A 185 7.71 21.38 7.66
N LEU A 186 6.73 20.49 7.86
CA LEU A 186 5.32 20.75 7.52
C LEU A 186 4.76 21.94 8.30
N ALA A 187 5.04 22.03 9.60
CA ALA A 187 4.56 23.10 10.45
C ALA A 187 5.05 24.50 9.98
N VAL A 188 6.30 24.57 9.51
CA VAL A 188 6.91 25.82 9.01
C VAL A 188 6.54 26.08 7.55
N ALA A 189 6.58 25.06 6.68
CA ALA A 189 6.46 25.23 5.24
C ALA A 189 5.02 25.39 4.76
N LEU A 190 4.04 24.72 5.41
CA LEU A 190 2.65 24.79 4.95
C LEU A 190 1.98 26.12 5.32
N PRO A 191 1.33 26.81 4.37
CA PRO A 191 0.47 27.95 4.68
C PRO A 191 -0.80 27.49 5.39
N LYS A 192 -1.51 28.41 6.03
CA LYS A 192 -2.87 28.17 6.50
C LYS A 192 -3.79 27.98 5.28
N MET A 193 -4.60 26.94 5.30
CA MET A 193 -5.48 26.59 4.18
C MET A 193 -6.87 26.23 4.71
N PRO A 194 -7.92 26.97 4.28
CA PRO A 194 -9.29 26.61 4.64
C PRO A 194 -9.60 25.19 4.12
N SER A 195 -10.55 24.52 4.78
CA SER A 195 -11.06 23.23 4.33
C SER A 195 -11.82 23.42 3.01
N ASP A 196 -11.59 22.53 2.03
CA ASP A 196 -12.38 22.46 0.79
C ASP A 196 -13.46 21.39 0.97
N ASN A 197 -14.63 21.80 1.40
CA ASN A 197 -15.69 20.88 1.85
C ASN A 197 -16.65 20.41 0.74
N ASP A 198 -16.28 20.48 -0.52
CA ASP A 198 -17.13 20.01 -1.61
C ASP A 198 -16.84 18.55 -2.03
N VAL A 199 -16.75 17.64 -1.06
CA VAL A 199 -16.84 16.20 -1.39
C VAL A 199 -18.31 15.89 -1.71
N SER A 200 -18.67 16.04 -2.99
CA SER A 200 -20.03 15.74 -3.44
C SER A 200 -20.19 14.25 -3.69
N PHE A 201 -20.89 13.57 -2.79
CA PHE A 201 -21.28 12.14 -2.96
C PHE A 201 -22.42 11.94 -3.97
N LYS A 202 -22.85 12.98 -4.70
CA LYS A 202 -23.94 12.89 -5.68
C LYS A 202 -23.69 11.88 -6.79
N SER A 203 -22.43 11.66 -7.16
CA SER A 203 -22.04 10.68 -8.18
C SER A 203 -21.94 9.24 -7.69
N LEU A 204 -21.92 9.00 -6.37
CA LEU A 204 -21.75 7.67 -5.79
C LEU A 204 -22.79 6.64 -6.29
N PRO A 205 -24.11 6.93 -6.32
CA PRO A 205 -25.08 5.96 -6.81
C PRO A 205 -24.88 5.61 -8.30
N THR A 206 -24.45 6.56 -9.10
CA THR A 206 -24.16 6.36 -10.53
C THR A 206 -22.93 5.47 -10.74
N LEU A 207 -21.86 5.72 -9.98
CA LEU A 207 -20.65 4.92 -10.03
C LEU A 207 -20.90 3.46 -9.60
N LEU A 208 -21.68 3.24 -8.53
CA LEU A 208 -22.02 1.91 -8.05
C LEU A 208 -22.97 1.15 -9.00
N LYS A 209 -23.66 1.83 -9.93
CA LYS A 209 -24.47 1.20 -10.97
C LYS A 209 -23.64 0.70 -12.15
N SER A 210 -22.42 1.23 -12.37
CA SER A 210 -21.54 0.79 -13.47
C SER A 210 -21.19 -0.70 -13.34
N PRO A 211 -21.53 -1.56 -14.32
CA PRO A 211 -21.19 -2.98 -14.29
C PRO A 211 -19.67 -3.19 -14.25
N ALA A 212 -18.91 -2.42 -15.01
CA ALA A 212 -17.47 -2.54 -15.09
C ALA A 212 -16.79 -2.18 -13.75
N LEU A 213 -17.20 -1.08 -13.09
CA LEU A 213 -16.67 -0.73 -11.77
C LEU A 213 -17.01 -1.79 -10.71
N ARG A 214 -18.24 -2.33 -10.72
CA ARG A 214 -18.61 -3.42 -9.81
C ARG A 214 -17.72 -4.65 -10.01
N CYS A 215 -17.46 -5.02 -11.26
CA CYS A 215 -16.54 -6.12 -11.56
C CYS A 215 -15.14 -5.84 -11.02
N ILE A 216 -14.59 -4.63 -11.22
CA ILE A 216 -13.28 -4.23 -10.68
C ILE A 216 -13.27 -4.35 -9.15
N TYR A 217 -14.29 -3.87 -8.46
CA TYR A 217 -14.35 -3.91 -7.00
C TYR A 217 -14.42 -5.34 -6.46
N VAL A 218 -15.23 -6.21 -7.06
CA VAL A 218 -15.28 -7.64 -6.70
C VAL A 218 -13.93 -8.31 -6.96
N LEU A 219 -13.35 -8.09 -8.16
CA LEU A 219 -12.03 -8.61 -8.49
C LEU A 219 -10.97 -8.15 -7.48
N THR A 220 -11.01 -6.89 -7.08
CA THR A 220 -10.04 -6.33 -6.12
C THR A 220 -10.13 -7.04 -4.78
N ILE A 221 -11.34 -7.24 -4.23
CA ILE A 221 -11.49 -7.99 -2.97
C ILE A 221 -10.86 -9.38 -3.11
N VAL A 222 -11.24 -10.14 -4.13
CA VAL A 222 -10.82 -11.55 -4.24
C VAL A 222 -9.35 -11.68 -4.61
N ALA A 223 -8.85 -10.91 -5.59
CA ALA A 223 -7.46 -10.98 -6.04
C ALA A 223 -6.49 -10.53 -4.93
N ILE A 224 -6.81 -9.43 -4.25
CA ILE A 224 -5.98 -8.90 -3.17
C ILE A 224 -6.04 -9.80 -1.93
N THR A 225 -7.20 -10.38 -1.62
CA THR A 225 -7.27 -11.42 -0.58
C THR A 225 -6.34 -12.59 -0.91
N GLY A 226 -6.37 -13.13 -2.14
CA GLY A 226 -5.48 -14.22 -2.55
C GLY A 226 -4.01 -13.82 -2.48
N HIS A 227 -3.66 -12.64 -2.97
CA HIS A 227 -2.29 -12.12 -2.91
C HIS A 227 -1.80 -11.98 -1.46
N TYR A 228 -2.55 -11.31 -0.59
CA TYR A 228 -2.13 -11.06 0.80
C TYR A 228 -2.25 -12.29 1.72
N THR A 229 -2.99 -13.31 1.34
CA THR A 229 -2.94 -14.62 2.02
C THR A 229 -1.52 -15.19 2.03
N ALA A 230 -0.77 -15.01 0.95
CA ALA A 230 0.62 -15.42 0.84
C ALA A 230 1.59 -14.30 1.24
N TYR A 231 1.36 -13.06 0.77
CA TYR A 231 2.32 -11.96 0.94
C TYR A 231 2.48 -11.51 2.40
N SER A 232 1.43 -11.56 3.21
CA SER A 232 1.51 -11.21 4.63
C SER A 232 2.42 -12.15 5.43
N TYR A 233 2.65 -13.36 4.93
CA TYR A 233 3.47 -14.39 5.55
C TYR A 233 4.67 -14.80 4.67
N ILE A 234 5.04 -13.94 3.71
CA ILE A 234 6.15 -14.23 2.78
C ILE A 234 7.49 -14.32 3.51
N GLU A 235 7.70 -13.49 4.53
CA GLU A 235 8.92 -13.49 5.33
C GLU A 235 9.11 -14.83 6.05
N PRO A 236 8.20 -15.32 6.91
CA PRO A 236 8.33 -16.64 7.52
C PRO A 236 8.35 -17.79 6.49
N PHE A 237 7.63 -17.66 5.37
CA PHE A 237 7.67 -18.67 4.30
C PHE A 237 9.08 -18.77 3.71
N LEU A 238 9.72 -17.66 3.37
CA LEU A 238 11.06 -17.64 2.79
C LEU A 238 12.12 -18.16 3.77
N GLY A 239 12.00 -17.84 5.06
CA GLY A 239 12.91 -18.30 6.09
C GLY A 239 12.72 -19.77 6.46
N GLN A 240 11.50 -20.17 6.80
CA GLN A 240 11.23 -21.52 7.35
C GLN A 240 11.07 -22.59 6.29
N ILE A 241 10.53 -22.25 5.10
CA ILE A 241 10.19 -23.22 4.06
C ILE A 241 11.22 -23.24 2.95
N ALA A 242 11.67 -22.07 2.49
CA ALA A 242 12.70 -21.97 1.46
C ALA A 242 14.14 -21.95 2.03
N GLY A 243 14.30 -21.82 3.36
CA GLY A 243 15.60 -21.84 4.04
C GLY A 243 16.50 -20.66 3.67
N LEU A 244 15.93 -19.53 3.25
CA LEU A 244 16.71 -18.36 2.88
C LEU A 244 17.21 -17.62 4.13
N SER A 245 18.44 -17.13 4.06
CA SER A 245 18.96 -16.24 5.11
C SER A 245 18.30 -14.86 5.08
N ASP A 246 18.38 -14.12 6.20
CA ASP A 246 17.80 -12.79 6.35
C ASP A 246 18.20 -11.80 5.25
N GLY A 247 19.46 -11.86 4.80
CA GLY A 247 19.96 -11.05 3.70
C GLY A 247 19.24 -11.36 2.38
N TRP A 248 19.04 -12.63 2.07
CA TRP A 248 18.31 -13.06 0.88
C TRP A 248 16.82 -12.71 0.97
N ILE A 249 16.19 -12.87 2.13
CA ILE A 249 14.80 -12.45 2.35
C ILE A 249 14.65 -10.95 2.10
N THR A 250 15.54 -10.13 2.69
CA THR A 250 15.55 -8.68 2.48
C THR A 250 15.72 -8.33 1.00
N MET A 251 16.59 -9.04 0.28
CA MET A 251 16.79 -8.84 -1.16
C MET A 251 15.54 -9.21 -1.97
N VAL A 252 14.86 -10.30 -1.65
CA VAL A 252 13.61 -10.70 -2.33
C VAL A 252 12.52 -9.64 -2.09
N LEU A 253 12.36 -9.16 -0.86
CA LEU A 253 11.39 -8.09 -0.55
C LEU A 253 11.72 -6.78 -1.29
N SER A 254 13.03 -6.45 -1.43
CA SER A 254 13.47 -5.32 -2.25
C SER A 254 13.12 -5.51 -3.72
N ALA A 255 13.24 -6.74 -4.23
CA ALA A 255 12.96 -7.05 -5.62
C ALA A 255 11.50 -6.78 -5.99
N PHE A 256 10.53 -7.00 -5.08
CA PHE A 256 9.13 -6.62 -5.32
C PHE A 256 8.97 -5.13 -5.67
N GLY A 257 9.73 -4.26 -5.01
CA GLY A 257 9.71 -2.83 -5.31
C GLY A 257 10.40 -2.50 -6.64
N VAL A 258 11.61 -3.02 -6.86
CA VAL A 258 12.40 -2.77 -8.09
C VAL A 258 11.66 -3.24 -9.33
N VAL A 259 11.04 -4.40 -9.27
CA VAL A 259 10.22 -4.97 -10.35
C VAL A 259 9.03 -4.08 -10.68
N GLY A 260 8.54 -3.30 -9.72
CA GLY A 260 7.53 -2.26 -9.95
C GLY A 260 7.97 -1.20 -10.96
N ILE A 261 9.24 -0.79 -10.95
CA ILE A 261 9.78 0.15 -11.96
C ILE A 261 9.76 -0.50 -13.35
N ILE A 262 10.21 -1.75 -13.43
CA ILE A 262 10.24 -2.52 -14.69
C ILE A 262 8.81 -2.70 -15.21
N GLY A 263 7.87 -3.09 -14.34
CA GLY A 263 6.46 -3.23 -14.66
C GLY A 263 5.83 -1.92 -15.16
N SER A 264 6.16 -0.80 -14.52
CA SER A 264 5.69 0.53 -14.94
C SER A 264 6.23 0.93 -16.32
N TRP A 265 7.48 0.59 -16.63
CA TRP A 265 8.05 0.82 -17.94
C TRP A 265 7.33 -0.01 -19.03
N PHE A 266 7.11 -1.31 -18.79
CA PHE A 266 6.33 -2.16 -19.69
C PHE A 266 4.91 -1.65 -19.85
N PHE A 267 4.25 -1.26 -18.76
CA PHE A 267 2.91 -0.69 -18.76
C PHE A 267 2.83 0.54 -19.68
N SER A 268 3.70 1.53 -19.45
CA SER A 268 3.70 2.77 -20.24
C SER A 268 3.94 2.56 -21.74
N ARG A 269 4.62 1.47 -22.12
CA ARG A 269 4.97 1.17 -23.52
C ARG A 269 3.91 0.37 -24.25
N TYR A 270 3.23 -0.54 -23.55
CA TYR A 270 2.43 -1.58 -24.20
C TYR A 270 0.96 -1.60 -23.77
N TYR A 271 0.58 -0.98 -22.65
CA TYR A 271 -0.76 -1.11 -22.10
C TYR A 271 -1.85 -0.61 -23.05
N ASP A 272 -1.71 0.56 -23.64
CA ASP A 272 -2.72 1.17 -24.51
C ASP A 272 -3.07 0.29 -25.72
N ARG A 273 -2.13 -0.53 -26.18
CA ARG A 273 -2.34 -1.47 -27.29
C ARG A 273 -2.77 -2.85 -26.87
N HIS A 274 -2.47 -3.25 -25.64
CA HIS A 274 -2.61 -4.64 -25.16
C HIS A 274 -3.21 -4.72 -23.76
N ASN A 275 -4.13 -3.82 -23.37
CA ASN A 275 -4.71 -3.75 -22.05
C ASN A 275 -5.28 -5.09 -21.57
N LEU A 276 -6.02 -5.82 -22.43
CA LEU A 276 -6.58 -7.14 -22.09
C LEU A 276 -5.48 -8.19 -21.81
N ALA A 277 -4.35 -8.12 -22.53
CA ALA A 277 -3.22 -9.01 -22.28
C ALA A 277 -2.56 -8.70 -20.93
N PHE A 278 -2.42 -7.42 -20.56
CA PHE A 278 -1.93 -7.00 -19.25
C PHE A 278 -2.84 -7.46 -18.12
N ILE A 279 -4.15 -7.29 -18.27
CA ILE A 279 -5.15 -7.71 -17.27
C ILE A 279 -5.09 -9.24 -17.09
N ARG A 280 -5.01 -10.01 -18.18
CA ARG A 280 -4.86 -11.47 -18.12
C ARG A 280 -3.57 -11.87 -17.45
N PHE A 281 -2.43 -11.29 -17.87
CA PHE A 281 -1.14 -11.55 -17.25
C PHE A 281 -1.15 -11.25 -15.75
N ALA A 282 -1.72 -10.13 -15.34
CA ALA A 282 -1.79 -9.73 -13.94
C ALA A 282 -2.50 -10.79 -13.08
N LEU A 283 -3.70 -11.19 -13.45
CA LEU A 283 -4.50 -12.12 -12.64
C LEU A 283 -4.04 -13.58 -12.76
N LEU A 284 -3.74 -14.04 -13.98
CA LEU A 284 -3.19 -15.38 -14.17
C LEU A 284 -1.79 -15.49 -13.56
N GLY A 285 -0.99 -14.42 -13.65
CA GLY A 285 0.34 -14.35 -13.04
C GLY A 285 0.27 -14.43 -11.51
N ILE A 286 -0.59 -13.63 -10.86
CA ILE A 286 -0.77 -13.72 -9.40
C ILE A 286 -1.16 -15.15 -9.01
N CYS A 287 -2.17 -15.73 -9.68
CA CYS A 287 -2.62 -17.10 -9.43
C CYS A 287 -1.46 -18.10 -9.57
N THR A 288 -0.79 -18.09 -10.73
CA THR A 288 0.25 -19.07 -11.07
C THR A 288 1.46 -18.95 -10.14
N PHE A 289 1.98 -17.74 -9.94
CA PHE A 289 3.20 -17.57 -9.15
C PHE A 289 2.98 -17.77 -7.66
N VAL A 290 1.79 -17.44 -7.13
CA VAL A 290 1.43 -17.76 -5.75
C VAL A 290 1.30 -19.27 -5.53
N LEU A 291 0.68 -20.01 -6.48
CA LEU A 291 0.62 -21.47 -6.43
C LEU A 291 2.01 -22.12 -6.53
N LEU A 292 2.91 -21.52 -7.29
CA LEU A 292 4.28 -22.03 -7.49
C LEU A 292 5.22 -21.74 -6.30
N LEU A 293 4.83 -20.97 -5.28
CA LEU A 293 5.70 -20.67 -4.13
C LEU A 293 6.23 -21.94 -3.46
N ARG A 294 5.35 -22.88 -3.12
CA ARG A 294 5.75 -24.11 -2.45
C ARG A 294 6.60 -25.04 -3.33
N PRO A 295 6.23 -25.33 -4.58
CA PRO A 295 7.09 -26.10 -5.47
C PRO A 295 8.45 -25.45 -5.75
N ALA A 296 8.51 -24.11 -5.84
CA ALA A 296 9.77 -23.40 -6.09
C ALA A 296 10.69 -23.33 -4.86
N ALA A 297 10.17 -23.53 -3.65
CA ALA A 297 10.92 -23.40 -2.41
C ALA A 297 12.06 -24.44 -2.24
N PHE A 298 12.09 -25.51 -3.07
CA PHE A 298 13.18 -26.48 -3.07
C PHE A 298 14.50 -25.94 -3.63
N ASN A 299 14.47 -24.83 -4.36
CA ASN A 299 15.65 -24.22 -4.94
C ASN A 299 15.64 -22.71 -4.74
N PRO A 300 16.68 -22.11 -4.11
CA PRO A 300 16.76 -20.66 -3.87
C PRO A 300 16.59 -19.81 -5.14
N ALA A 301 17.16 -20.21 -6.27
CA ALA A 301 17.03 -19.48 -7.51
C ALA A 301 15.59 -19.52 -8.04
N CYS A 302 14.94 -20.69 -7.97
CA CYS A 302 13.56 -20.85 -8.43
C CYS A 302 12.59 -19.99 -7.60
N ILE A 303 12.71 -19.99 -6.27
CA ILE A 303 11.82 -19.20 -5.42
C ILE A 303 12.02 -17.69 -5.63
N ILE A 304 13.25 -17.23 -5.82
CA ILE A 304 13.56 -15.83 -6.12
C ILE A 304 12.92 -15.42 -7.45
N ILE A 305 13.06 -16.24 -8.50
CA ILE A 305 12.45 -15.98 -9.81
C ILE A 305 10.92 -15.93 -9.70
N VAL A 306 10.31 -16.86 -8.98
CA VAL A 306 8.85 -16.88 -8.76
C VAL A 306 8.40 -15.62 -8.02
N CYS A 307 9.11 -15.18 -6.99
CA CYS A 307 8.81 -13.95 -6.27
C CYS A 307 8.94 -12.71 -7.16
N ILE A 308 9.96 -12.63 -8.01
CA ILE A 308 10.14 -11.54 -8.99
C ILE A 308 8.97 -11.48 -9.97
N LEU A 309 8.59 -12.62 -10.56
CA LEU A 309 7.47 -12.70 -11.50
C LEU A 309 6.12 -12.41 -10.82
N TRP A 310 5.96 -12.84 -9.59
CA TRP A 310 4.79 -12.49 -8.78
C TRP A 310 4.73 -10.98 -8.49
N GLY A 311 5.86 -10.36 -8.13
CA GLY A 311 5.97 -8.91 -7.98
C GLY A 311 5.59 -8.15 -9.25
N LEU A 312 6.02 -8.65 -10.42
CA LEU A 312 5.64 -8.08 -11.71
C LEU A 312 4.12 -8.20 -11.97
N ALA A 313 3.53 -9.36 -11.65
CA ALA A 313 2.10 -9.60 -11.84
C ALA A 313 1.23 -8.68 -10.95
N ILE A 314 1.56 -8.54 -9.65
CA ILE A 314 0.80 -7.65 -8.76
C ILE A 314 0.97 -6.17 -9.11
N ASN A 315 2.17 -5.76 -9.55
CA ASN A 315 2.38 -4.40 -10.03
C ASN A 315 1.57 -4.12 -11.31
N SER A 316 1.57 -5.07 -12.25
CA SER A 316 0.74 -4.99 -13.46
C SER A 316 -0.76 -4.91 -13.13
N TYR A 317 -1.20 -5.65 -12.10
CA TYR A 317 -2.57 -5.56 -11.57
C TYR A 317 -2.88 -4.13 -11.11
N ASN A 318 -2.05 -3.56 -10.25
CA ASN A 318 -2.26 -2.23 -9.70
C ASN A 318 -2.35 -1.17 -10.78
N LEU A 319 -1.46 -1.18 -11.75
CA LEU A 319 -1.43 -0.21 -12.84
C LEU A 319 -2.64 -0.37 -13.77
N ALA A 320 -2.95 -1.60 -14.19
CA ALA A 320 -4.04 -1.87 -15.09
C ALA A 320 -5.40 -1.47 -14.49
N PHE A 321 -5.69 -1.91 -13.26
CA PHE A 321 -7.00 -1.63 -12.65
C PHE A 321 -7.19 -0.17 -12.27
N GLN A 322 -6.14 0.54 -11.85
CA GLN A 322 -6.21 1.99 -11.67
C GLN A 322 -6.47 2.72 -13.00
N SER A 323 -5.81 2.30 -14.08
CA SER A 323 -6.03 2.86 -15.42
C SER A 323 -7.47 2.63 -15.89
N GLU A 324 -8.00 1.42 -15.74
CA GLU A 324 -9.39 1.12 -16.13
C GLU A 324 -10.40 1.95 -15.32
N ILE A 325 -10.18 2.15 -14.02
CA ILE A 325 -11.06 2.99 -13.18
C ILE A 325 -11.07 4.44 -13.70
N ILE A 326 -9.91 4.98 -14.07
CA ILE A 326 -9.81 6.35 -14.61
C ILE A 326 -10.59 6.47 -15.92
N GLN A 327 -10.50 5.46 -16.80
CA GLN A 327 -11.20 5.45 -18.10
C GLN A 327 -12.71 5.28 -17.94
N ILE A 328 -13.15 4.37 -17.05
CA ILE A 328 -14.59 4.07 -16.84
C ILE A 328 -15.31 5.19 -16.10
N ALA A 329 -14.62 5.93 -15.23
CA ALA A 329 -15.21 6.96 -14.37
C ALA A 329 -14.55 8.34 -14.54
N PRO A 330 -14.50 8.95 -15.73
CA PRO A 330 -13.77 10.20 -15.96
C PRO A 330 -14.33 11.38 -15.15
N HIS A 331 -15.65 11.42 -14.92
CA HIS A 331 -16.31 12.48 -14.13
C HIS A 331 -16.42 12.18 -12.65
N GLY A 332 -16.00 11.00 -12.17
CA GLY A 332 -16.09 10.56 -10.78
C GLY A 332 -14.84 9.83 -10.30
N THR A 333 -13.72 10.01 -10.99
CA THR A 333 -12.46 9.27 -10.76
C THR A 333 -12.01 9.30 -9.31
N ALA A 334 -12.04 10.46 -8.65
CA ALA A 334 -11.60 10.60 -7.26
C ALA A 334 -12.43 9.71 -6.30
N ILE A 335 -13.76 9.66 -6.49
CA ILE A 335 -14.65 8.82 -5.67
C ILE A 335 -14.44 7.35 -5.99
N ALA A 336 -14.37 6.99 -7.28
CA ALA A 336 -14.14 5.61 -7.71
C ALA A 336 -12.80 5.06 -7.20
N MET A 337 -11.74 5.87 -7.22
CA MET A 337 -10.43 5.53 -6.67
C MET A 337 -10.44 5.43 -5.14
N SER A 338 -11.20 6.28 -4.45
CA SER A 338 -11.35 6.20 -3.00
C SER A 338 -12.05 4.90 -2.58
N ILE A 339 -13.11 4.50 -3.29
CA ILE A 339 -13.79 3.20 -3.07
C ILE A 339 -12.82 2.05 -3.34
N TYR A 340 -12.08 2.12 -4.46
CA TYR A 340 -11.07 1.12 -4.81
C TYR A 340 -10.03 0.96 -3.71
N SER A 341 -9.49 2.05 -3.18
CA SER A 341 -8.52 2.04 -2.08
C SER A 341 -9.09 1.40 -0.81
N GLY A 342 -10.32 1.74 -0.43
CA GLY A 342 -11.00 1.12 0.71
C GLY A 342 -11.19 -0.39 0.52
N ILE A 343 -11.67 -0.80 -0.64
CA ILE A 343 -11.87 -2.21 -1.03
C ILE A 343 -10.54 -2.97 -1.07
N TYR A 344 -9.48 -2.33 -1.56
CA TYR A 344 -8.13 -2.89 -1.56
C TYR A 344 -7.66 -3.21 -0.14
N ASN A 345 -7.87 -2.31 0.81
CA ASN A 345 -7.56 -2.51 2.22
C ASN A 345 -8.44 -3.61 2.88
N VAL A 346 -9.72 -3.73 2.47
CA VAL A 346 -10.54 -4.90 2.87
C VAL A 346 -9.87 -6.20 2.42
N GLY A 347 -9.39 -6.25 1.17
CA GLY A 347 -8.67 -7.40 0.63
C GLY A 347 -7.36 -7.71 1.36
N ILE A 348 -6.57 -6.67 1.71
CA ILE A 348 -5.34 -6.82 2.53
C ILE A 348 -5.66 -7.50 3.85
N GLY A 349 -6.62 -6.95 4.59
CA GLY A 349 -7.00 -7.47 5.90
C GLY A 349 -7.59 -8.87 5.84
N ALA A 350 -8.46 -9.15 4.85
CA ALA A 350 -9.02 -10.47 4.63
C ALA A 350 -7.93 -11.50 4.29
N GLY A 351 -6.99 -11.13 3.41
CA GLY A 351 -5.86 -11.99 3.05
C GLY A 351 -4.96 -12.30 4.23
N ALA A 352 -4.60 -11.30 5.02
CA ALA A 352 -3.79 -11.51 6.23
C ALA A 352 -4.50 -12.42 7.25
N LEU A 353 -5.83 -12.28 7.42
CA LEU A 353 -6.61 -13.13 8.31
C LEU A 353 -6.68 -14.59 7.80
N VAL A 354 -6.98 -14.78 6.51
CA VAL A 354 -6.99 -16.11 5.89
C VAL A 354 -5.60 -16.74 5.97
N GLY A 355 -4.53 -16.02 5.63
CA GLY A 355 -3.17 -16.51 5.73
C GLY A 355 -2.79 -16.92 7.15
N GLY A 356 -3.18 -16.11 8.16
CA GLY A 356 -2.99 -16.46 9.57
C GLY A 356 -3.72 -17.73 9.97
N THR A 357 -4.96 -17.89 9.52
CA THR A 357 -5.74 -19.12 9.75
C THR A 357 -5.07 -20.34 9.10
N VAL A 358 -4.53 -20.18 7.90
CA VAL A 358 -3.78 -21.24 7.20
C VAL A 358 -2.50 -21.58 7.96
N CYS A 359 -1.74 -20.58 8.40
CA CYS A 359 -0.53 -20.80 9.20
C CYS A 359 -0.83 -21.57 10.49
N ALA A 360 -1.93 -21.24 11.16
CA ALA A 360 -2.32 -21.89 12.42
C ALA A 360 -2.76 -23.35 12.25
N ASN A 361 -3.45 -23.69 11.15
CA ASN A 361 -4.09 -25.00 10.98
C ASN A 361 -3.35 -25.93 9.99
N ALA A 362 -2.65 -25.37 9.00
CA ALA A 362 -2.00 -26.13 7.92
C ALA A 362 -0.50 -25.77 7.72
N GLY A 363 0.02 -24.86 8.55
CA GLY A 363 1.39 -24.39 8.50
C GLY A 363 1.64 -23.37 7.37
N VAL A 364 2.70 -22.58 7.54
CA VAL A 364 3.07 -21.50 6.60
C VAL A 364 3.37 -22.01 5.18
N ALA A 365 3.74 -23.28 5.03
CA ALA A 365 3.95 -23.91 3.72
C ALA A 365 2.73 -23.88 2.80
N SER A 366 1.52 -23.78 3.37
CA SER A 366 0.24 -23.90 2.66
C SER A 366 -0.31 -22.56 2.19
N VAL A 367 0.27 -21.42 2.62
CA VAL A 367 -0.25 -20.07 2.30
C VAL A 367 -0.27 -19.81 0.78
N GLY A 368 0.72 -20.33 0.04
CA GLY A 368 0.77 -20.22 -1.41
C GLY A 368 -0.37 -20.96 -2.11
N TYR A 369 -0.71 -22.16 -1.65
CA TYR A 369 -1.81 -22.94 -2.24
C TYR A 369 -3.16 -22.28 -2.00
N VAL A 370 -3.44 -21.88 -0.75
CA VAL A 370 -4.73 -21.25 -0.42
C VAL A 370 -4.86 -19.89 -1.11
N GLY A 371 -3.79 -19.04 -1.04
CA GLY A 371 -3.78 -17.74 -1.71
C GLY A 371 -3.94 -17.87 -3.22
N GLY A 372 -3.27 -18.86 -3.83
CA GLY A 372 -3.35 -19.15 -5.25
C GLY A 372 -4.72 -19.65 -5.69
N ILE A 373 -5.41 -20.50 -4.89
CA ILE A 373 -6.79 -20.92 -5.17
C ILE A 373 -7.74 -19.72 -5.13
N ILE A 374 -7.60 -18.83 -4.15
CA ILE A 374 -8.41 -17.60 -4.09
C ILE A 374 -8.13 -16.71 -5.32
N ALA A 375 -6.85 -16.56 -5.71
CA ALA A 375 -6.48 -15.82 -6.90
C ALA A 375 -6.99 -16.48 -8.20
N ALA A 376 -7.10 -17.82 -8.24
CA ALA A 376 -7.72 -18.54 -9.36
C ALA A 376 -9.20 -18.19 -9.53
N VAL A 377 -9.94 -18.05 -8.43
CA VAL A 377 -11.35 -17.59 -8.46
C VAL A 377 -11.43 -16.17 -9.06
N ALA A 378 -10.50 -15.27 -8.67
CA ALA A 378 -10.43 -13.94 -9.25
C ALA A 378 -10.10 -13.99 -10.75
N ALA A 379 -9.13 -14.80 -11.16
CA ALA A 379 -8.77 -14.98 -12.56
C ALA A 379 -9.93 -15.55 -13.39
N PHE A 380 -10.63 -16.54 -12.88
CA PHE A 380 -11.84 -17.10 -13.53
C PHE A 380 -12.94 -16.04 -13.68
N TYR A 381 -13.24 -15.30 -12.63
CA TYR A 381 -14.23 -14.21 -12.68
C TYR A 381 -13.81 -13.11 -13.68
N CYS A 382 -12.52 -12.77 -13.73
CA CYS A 382 -12.01 -11.83 -14.72
C CYS A 382 -12.26 -12.28 -16.16
N LEU A 383 -11.92 -13.52 -16.47
CA LEU A 383 -12.03 -14.06 -17.83
C LEU A 383 -13.49 -14.21 -18.26
N THR A 384 -14.40 -14.60 -17.35
CA THR A 384 -15.79 -14.91 -17.67
C THR A 384 -16.76 -13.75 -17.52
N ARG A 385 -16.41 -12.74 -16.71
CA ARG A 385 -17.30 -11.61 -16.43
C ARG A 385 -16.70 -10.25 -16.77
N PHE A 386 -15.51 -9.95 -16.25
CA PHE A 386 -14.94 -8.59 -16.40
C PHE A 386 -14.51 -8.30 -17.83
N ILE A 387 -13.74 -9.19 -18.46
CA ILE A 387 -13.29 -8.99 -19.84
C ILE A 387 -14.45 -8.82 -20.84
N PRO A 388 -15.51 -9.67 -20.82
CA PRO A 388 -16.69 -9.43 -21.66
C PRO A 388 -17.37 -8.06 -21.43
N VAL A 389 -17.52 -7.66 -20.15
CA VAL A 389 -18.13 -6.37 -19.82
C VAL A 389 -17.25 -5.20 -20.32
N LEU A 390 -15.93 -5.32 -20.21
CA LEU A 390 -14.99 -4.30 -20.67
C LEU A 390 -15.00 -4.16 -22.20
N THR A 391 -15.06 -5.28 -22.92
CA THR A 391 -15.10 -5.26 -24.39
C THR A 391 -16.40 -4.69 -24.94
N MET A 392 -17.54 -4.88 -24.28
CA MET A 392 -18.79 -4.24 -24.65
C MET A 392 -18.74 -2.71 -24.43
N HIS A 393 -18.10 -2.25 -23.39
CA HIS A 393 -17.98 -0.81 -23.05
C HIS A 393 -17.08 -0.01 -24.02
N VAL A 394 -16.17 -0.70 -24.72
CA VAL A 394 -15.26 -0.07 -25.72
C VAL A 394 -15.91 -0.02 -27.11
N SER A 395 -16.97 -0.79 -27.34
CA SER A 395 -17.70 -0.85 -28.63
C SER A 395 -18.90 0.11 -28.71
N ASP A 396 -19.34 0.70 -27.60
CA ASP A 396 -20.32 1.78 -27.49
C ASP A 396 -19.62 3.16 -27.42
#